data_9b2902c45bf1984a8b1b9a05883570be
#
_entry.id   9b2902c45bf1984a8b1b9a05883570be
#
_cell.length_a   1.000
_cell.length_b   1.000
_cell.length_c   1.000
_cell.angle_alpha   90.00
_cell.angle_beta   90.00
_cell.angle_gamma   90.00
#
_symmetry.space_group_name_H-M   'P 1'
#
loop_
_entity.id
_entity.type
_entity.pdbx_description
1 polymer ?
#
loop_
_entity_poly.entity_id
_entity_poly.type
_entity_poly.pdbx_seq_one_letter_code
_entity_poly.pdbx_strand_id
1 'polypeptide(L)'
;MGNTLLTLLNPSTIAAYTAAGYWGDETIYRLTARQVRTVPGAFAVRDRRRRLTYAALVEAADRLAAGLAGHGIRPGQRVAVWLPSRVETAVALLACSRNGYVCCPSLHRDHTVGDVVALVDRMRAAALIAEPGYGADADRYDLFAQLAGRDFLRCVYRVEPVDAAAIPFGEILDPVAPVPPSSEANQVMYLPFTSGTTGEPKGVMHSDNTLLATARMMARDWALDGRVLYTLSPLSHNLGLGALITALTGGGELVVHDLPRGLSLLDRLEETGAYFLFGVPTHAIDLLSEMRARGAQHPTAVRGFRISGAAAPPQVVSELMSRGIVPQSGYGMTETCSHQYTTPDDPPERIVETSGRACAGFEVRIWRQDNPDAEAAPGEIGQIGGRGASLMLGYFDDQAATEAAFNAHGWFMTGDLGWMDERGYLRVVGRQKDIIIRGGHNIYPARLEALATRHNAVEKAAAFAVADPRLGERVCLAVVTRENMAVEPEAILRHLDAAGLSKYDMPEFILPLEEMPLTASGKVIKRELVRLVEDGREWPLPVRFRPPARG
;
A
#
# COMPACT_ATOMS: atom_id res chain seq x y z
N MET A 1 0.51 23.40 -24.47
CA MET A 1 0.04 23.65 -23.10
C MET A 1 1.18 23.30 -22.15
N GLY A 2 1.43 24.15 -21.15
CA GLY A 2 2.57 23.97 -20.23
C GLY A 2 2.46 22.70 -19.39
N ASN A 3 3.60 22.18 -18.94
CA ASN A 3 3.71 21.02 -18.03
C ASN A 3 3.48 21.41 -16.56
N THR A 4 2.80 22.52 -16.27
CA THR A 4 2.58 23.00 -14.91
C THR A 4 1.57 22.10 -14.21
N LEU A 5 2.00 21.48 -13.12
CA LEU A 5 1.15 20.74 -12.20
C LEU A 5 0.77 21.67 -11.05
N LEU A 6 -0.54 21.79 -10.76
CA LEU A 6 -1.01 22.53 -9.61
C LEU A 6 -0.84 21.68 -8.36
N THR A 7 -0.26 22.26 -7.30
CA THR A 7 0.02 21.57 -6.05
C THR A 7 -0.39 22.42 -4.85
N LEU A 8 -0.55 21.77 -3.69
CA LEU A 8 -0.81 22.41 -2.39
C LEU A 8 0.44 23.09 -1.79
N LEU A 9 1.57 23.03 -2.47
CA LEU A 9 2.81 23.63 -1.98
C LEU A 9 2.69 25.15 -1.88
N ASN A 10 3.14 25.67 -0.75
CA ASN A 10 3.28 27.10 -0.54
C ASN A 10 4.61 27.40 0.19
N PRO A 11 5.15 28.63 0.06
CA PRO A 11 6.45 28.97 0.64
C PRO A 11 6.54 28.78 2.16
N SER A 12 5.46 29.03 2.90
CA SER A 12 5.45 28.91 4.36
C SER A 12 5.53 27.43 4.80
N THR A 13 4.82 26.53 4.12
CA THR A 13 4.89 25.08 4.38
C THR A 13 6.27 24.53 4.06
N ILE A 14 6.85 24.92 2.91
CA ILE A 14 8.21 24.51 2.53
C ILE A 14 9.21 24.98 3.59
N ALA A 15 9.16 26.26 3.98
CA ALA A 15 10.06 26.83 4.98
C ALA A 15 9.92 26.12 6.34
N ALA A 16 8.71 25.85 6.80
CA ALA A 16 8.44 25.17 8.06
C ALA A 16 9.00 23.75 8.11
N TYR A 17 8.73 22.92 7.09
CA TYR A 17 9.23 21.55 7.06
C TYR A 17 10.75 21.47 6.80
N THR A 18 11.32 22.44 6.08
CA THR A 18 12.77 22.55 5.90
C THR A 18 13.45 22.95 7.20
N ALA A 19 12.94 23.94 7.91
CA ALA A 19 13.48 24.35 9.21
C ALA A 19 13.39 23.24 10.26
N ALA A 20 12.32 22.41 10.21
CA ALA A 20 12.17 21.26 11.08
C ALA A 20 13.02 20.04 10.66
N GLY A 21 13.72 20.08 9.51
CA GLY A 21 14.57 19.01 9.01
C GLY A 21 13.83 17.82 8.38
N TYR A 22 12.52 17.94 8.11
CA TYR A 22 11.77 16.91 7.42
C TYR A 22 11.96 16.98 5.90
N TRP A 23 12.09 18.18 5.34
CA TRP A 23 12.33 18.46 3.94
C TRP A 23 13.71 19.07 3.71
N GLY A 24 14.21 18.96 2.47
CA GLY A 24 15.49 19.53 2.04
C GLY A 24 15.58 19.55 0.52
N ASP A 25 16.79 19.68 0.00
CA ASP A 25 17.13 19.67 -1.42
C ASP A 25 17.60 18.30 -1.93
N GLU A 26 17.60 17.28 -1.05
CA GLU A 26 18.04 15.93 -1.37
C GLU A 26 16.90 15.12 -2.00
N THR A 27 17.05 14.78 -3.29
CA THR A 27 16.14 13.85 -3.99
C THR A 27 16.48 12.40 -3.64
N ILE A 28 15.56 11.45 -3.90
CA ILE A 28 15.79 10.00 -3.70
C ILE A 28 17.00 9.54 -4.53
N TYR A 29 17.15 10.04 -5.77
CA TYR A 29 18.35 9.77 -6.57
C TYR A 29 19.62 10.27 -5.89
N ARG A 30 19.68 11.53 -5.44
CA ARG A 30 20.87 12.11 -4.79
C ARG A 30 21.24 11.37 -3.50
N LEU A 31 20.23 11.00 -2.71
CA LEU A 31 20.41 10.15 -1.52
C LEU A 31 21.06 8.82 -1.91
N THR A 32 20.52 8.14 -2.94
CA THR A 32 21.04 6.85 -3.41
C THR A 32 22.45 6.99 -3.98
N ALA A 33 22.73 8.04 -4.76
CA ALA A 33 24.05 8.32 -5.30
C ALA A 33 25.08 8.67 -4.19
N ARG A 34 24.64 9.25 -3.08
CA ARG A 34 25.49 9.46 -1.89
C ARG A 34 25.92 8.12 -1.27
N GLN A 35 25.01 7.11 -1.22
CA GLN A 35 25.34 5.78 -0.71
C GLN A 35 26.45 5.10 -1.53
N VAL A 36 26.55 5.36 -2.83
CA VAL A 36 27.66 4.85 -3.67
C VAL A 36 29.03 5.28 -3.13
N ARG A 37 29.13 6.49 -2.53
CA ARG A 37 30.39 6.99 -1.95
C ARG A 37 30.72 6.38 -0.60
N THR A 38 29.70 6.02 0.19
CA THR A 38 29.87 5.49 1.54
C THR A 38 29.95 3.96 1.58
N VAL A 39 29.17 3.28 0.73
CA VAL A 39 29.04 1.82 0.68
C VAL A 39 28.97 1.27 -0.77
N PRO A 40 29.98 1.54 -1.62
CA PRO A 40 29.89 1.29 -3.08
C PRO A 40 29.59 -0.16 -3.45
N GLY A 41 30.08 -1.10 -2.67
CA GLY A 41 29.90 -2.54 -2.86
C GLY A 41 28.66 -3.12 -2.19
N ALA A 42 27.92 -2.32 -1.40
CA ALA A 42 26.70 -2.80 -0.76
C ALA A 42 25.59 -3.03 -1.81
N PHE A 43 24.75 -4.01 -1.55
CA PHE A 43 23.61 -4.30 -2.41
C PHE A 43 22.44 -3.36 -2.08
N ALA A 44 21.73 -2.93 -3.12
CA ALA A 44 20.62 -1.97 -3.00
C ALA A 44 19.27 -2.61 -3.31
N VAL A 45 19.19 -3.46 -4.34
CA VAL A 45 17.94 -4.10 -4.76
C VAL A 45 18.21 -5.48 -5.33
N ARG A 46 17.32 -6.43 -5.03
CA ARG A 46 17.41 -7.82 -5.49
C ARG A 46 16.05 -8.33 -5.94
N ASP A 47 16.00 -8.93 -7.13
CA ASP A 47 14.94 -9.86 -7.55
C ASP A 47 15.48 -11.31 -7.51
N ARG A 48 14.73 -12.29 -8.00
CA ARG A 48 15.14 -13.70 -7.98
C ARG A 48 16.40 -13.97 -8.80
N ARG A 49 16.64 -13.17 -9.84
CA ARG A 49 17.71 -13.41 -10.81
C ARG A 49 18.87 -12.45 -10.68
N ARG A 50 18.62 -11.25 -10.17
CA ARG A 50 19.60 -10.17 -10.18
C ARG A 50 19.70 -9.51 -8.81
N ARG A 51 20.89 -9.07 -8.50
CA ARG A 51 21.23 -8.38 -7.28
C ARG A 51 22.15 -7.22 -7.63
N LEU A 52 21.62 -6.01 -7.56
CA LEU A 52 22.37 -4.82 -7.93
C LEU A 52 23.01 -4.17 -6.71
N THR A 53 24.28 -3.80 -6.84
CA THR A 53 24.92 -2.90 -5.87
C THR A 53 24.39 -1.49 -6.05
N TYR A 54 24.63 -0.61 -5.06
CA TYR A 54 24.30 0.81 -5.19
C TYR A 54 24.94 1.44 -6.43
N ALA A 55 26.21 1.12 -6.73
CA ALA A 55 26.87 1.60 -7.93
C ALA A 55 26.18 1.14 -9.22
N ALA A 56 25.85 -0.15 -9.33
CA ALA A 56 25.17 -0.69 -10.49
C ALA A 56 23.74 -0.13 -10.67
N LEU A 57 23.02 0.08 -9.57
CA LEU A 57 21.68 0.66 -9.59
C LEU A 57 21.70 2.12 -10.06
N VAL A 58 22.63 2.94 -9.54
CA VAL A 58 22.79 4.35 -9.96
C VAL A 58 23.22 4.43 -11.42
N GLU A 59 24.17 3.61 -11.86
CA GLU A 59 24.61 3.56 -13.26
C GLU A 59 23.46 3.19 -14.21
N ALA A 60 22.63 2.21 -13.83
CA ALA A 60 21.46 1.83 -14.63
C ALA A 60 20.42 2.99 -14.70
N ALA A 61 20.21 3.69 -13.57
CA ALA A 61 19.32 4.85 -13.51
C ALA A 61 19.86 6.01 -14.37
N ASP A 62 21.17 6.27 -14.36
CA ASP A 62 21.81 7.29 -15.19
C ASP A 62 21.64 7.00 -16.69
N ARG A 63 21.82 5.74 -17.09
CA ARG A 63 21.61 5.32 -18.48
C ARG A 63 20.16 5.50 -18.92
N LEU A 64 19.19 5.05 -18.11
CA LEU A 64 17.78 5.23 -18.44
C LEU A 64 17.40 6.72 -18.49
N ALA A 65 17.88 7.52 -17.56
CA ALA A 65 17.64 8.97 -17.51
C ALA A 65 18.21 9.68 -18.75
N ALA A 66 19.40 9.30 -19.21
CA ALA A 66 20.01 9.80 -20.44
C ALA A 66 19.19 9.41 -21.67
N GLY A 67 18.76 8.14 -21.76
CA GLY A 67 17.89 7.66 -22.83
C GLY A 67 16.57 8.44 -22.91
N LEU A 68 15.88 8.62 -21.77
CA LEU A 68 14.65 9.42 -21.71
C LEU A 68 14.89 10.86 -22.15
N ALA A 69 16.00 11.49 -21.72
CA ALA A 69 16.37 12.84 -22.16
C ALA A 69 16.63 12.89 -23.67
N GLY A 70 17.30 11.88 -24.25
CA GLY A 70 17.54 11.73 -25.68
C GLY A 70 16.26 11.69 -26.51
N HIS A 71 15.20 11.10 -25.98
CA HIS A 71 13.86 11.15 -26.58
C HIS A 71 13.13 12.48 -26.32
N GLY A 72 13.80 13.48 -25.76
CA GLY A 72 13.26 14.80 -25.51
C GLY A 72 12.27 14.86 -24.35
N ILE A 73 12.28 13.88 -23.43
CA ILE A 73 11.49 13.95 -22.19
C ILE A 73 12.04 15.10 -21.33
N ARG A 74 11.16 15.92 -20.77
CA ARG A 74 11.49 17.11 -19.99
C ARG A 74 11.04 16.94 -18.53
N PRO A 75 11.65 17.67 -17.57
CA PRO A 75 11.17 17.71 -16.19
C PRO A 75 9.65 17.96 -16.11
N GLY A 76 8.97 17.28 -15.16
CA GLY A 76 7.52 17.32 -14.99
C GLY A 76 6.73 16.44 -15.96
N GLN A 77 7.35 15.83 -16.97
CA GLN A 77 6.64 14.87 -17.84
C GLN A 77 6.55 13.50 -17.18
N ARG A 78 5.45 12.77 -17.46
CA ARG A 78 5.11 11.50 -16.84
C ARG A 78 5.75 10.35 -17.59
N VAL A 79 6.30 9.41 -16.80
CA VAL A 79 6.86 8.13 -17.24
C VAL A 79 5.99 7.03 -16.64
N ALA A 80 5.19 6.39 -17.45
CA ALA A 80 4.36 5.25 -17.04
C ALA A 80 5.23 3.99 -16.92
N VAL A 81 5.05 3.23 -15.84
CA VAL A 81 5.79 1.99 -15.60
C VAL A 81 4.81 0.86 -15.33
N TRP A 82 4.72 -0.11 -16.24
CA TRP A 82 3.84 -1.28 -16.12
C TRP A 82 4.65 -2.57 -16.13
N LEU A 83 5.18 -2.88 -14.98
CA LEU A 83 6.10 -4.01 -14.76
C LEU A 83 5.68 -4.82 -13.53
N PRO A 84 5.96 -6.13 -13.49
CA PRO A 84 5.97 -6.88 -12.24
C PRO A 84 7.02 -6.29 -11.27
N SER A 85 7.03 -6.76 -10.01
CA SER A 85 8.04 -6.36 -9.05
C SER A 85 9.41 -6.89 -9.47
N ARG A 86 10.27 -5.99 -9.95
CA ARG A 86 11.60 -6.31 -10.49
C ARG A 86 12.54 -5.10 -10.37
N VAL A 87 13.84 -5.34 -10.53
CA VAL A 87 14.86 -4.28 -10.34
C VAL A 87 14.67 -3.08 -11.27
N GLU A 88 14.09 -3.25 -12.46
CA GLU A 88 13.84 -2.16 -13.41
C GLU A 88 12.84 -1.12 -12.86
N THR A 89 11.93 -1.52 -11.99
CA THR A 89 11.02 -0.55 -11.34
C THR A 89 11.81 0.42 -10.45
N ALA A 90 12.81 -0.08 -9.73
CA ALA A 90 13.70 0.77 -8.93
C ALA A 90 14.57 1.68 -9.81
N VAL A 91 15.08 1.14 -10.93
CA VAL A 91 15.85 1.92 -11.93
C VAL A 91 14.98 3.06 -12.50
N ALA A 92 13.73 2.77 -12.87
CA ALA A 92 12.80 3.77 -13.41
C ALA A 92 12.48 4.88 -12.40
N LEU A 93 12.23 4.52 -11.13
CA LEU A 93 12.02 5.49 -10.05
C LEU A 93 13.20 6.45 -9.91
N LEU A 94 14.42 5.89 -9.83
CA LEU A 94 15.64 6.69 -9.68
C LEU A 94 15.95 7.55 -10.91
N ALA A 95 15.71 7.04 -12.12
CA ALA A 95 15.87 7.81 -13.35
C ALA A 95 14.91 9.01 -13.39
N CYS A 96 13.67 8.83 -12.91
CA CYS A 96 12.70 9.91 -12.79
C CYS A 96 13.12 10.94 -11.75
N SER A 97 13.49 10.51 -10.53
CA SER A 97 13.97 11.39 -9.46
C SER A 97 15.22 12.16 -9.90
N ARG A 98 16.11 11.53 -10.70
CA ARG A 98 17.33 12.14 -11.23
C ARG A 98 17.07 13.34 -12.13
N ASN A 99 16.14 13.20 -13.06
CA ASN A 99 15.89 14.20 -14.10
C ASN A 99 14.63 15.04 -13.84
N GLY A 100 13.98 14.89 -12.67
CA GLY A 100 12.75 15.59 -12.34
C GLY A 100 11.55 15.17 -13.19
N TYR A 101 11.52 13.92 -13.64
CA TYR A 101 10.35 13.33 -14.29
C TYR A 101 9.36 12.83 -13.25
N VAL A 102 8.10 12.60 -13.67
CA VAL A 102 7.05 12.05 -12.79
C VAL A 102 6.93 10.55 -13.03
N CYS A 103 7.36 9.75 -12.09
CA CYS A 103 7.25 8.29 -12.13
C CYS A 103 5.82 7.84 -11.80
N CYS A 104 5.21 7.04 -12.68
CA CYS A 104 3.85 6.52 -12.54
C CYS A 104 3.85 4.99 -12.53
N PRO A 105 4.24 4.31 -11.43
CA PRO A 105 4.43 2.86 -11.40
C PRO A 105 3.20 2.09 -10.93
N SER A 106 2.09 2.74 -10.58
CA SER A 106 0.88 2.11 -10.03
C SER A 106 -0.04 1.53 -11.10
N LEU A 107 0.55 0.96 -12.14
CA LEU A 107 -0.15 0.14 -13.12
C LEU A 107 -0.05 -1.31 -12.66
N HIS A 108 -1.13 -1.82 -12.04
CA HIS A 108 -1.11 -3.11 -11.36
C HIS A 108 -1.32 -4.27 -12.33
N ARG A 109 -1.00 -5.49 -11.89
CA ARG A 109 -1.16 -6.71 -12.68
C ARG A 109 -2.63 -7.03 -12.99
N ASP A 110 -3.55 -6.65 -12.13
CA ASP A 110 -5.00 -6.82 -12.27
C ASP A 110 -5.66 -5.80 -13.21
N HIS A 111 -4.91 -4.79 -13.68
CA HIS A 111 -5.38 -3.91 -14.73
C HIS A 111 -5.46 -4.64 -16.06
N THR A 112 -6.52 -4.36 -16.81
CA THR A 112 -6.63 -4.73 -18.23
C THR A 112 -5.76 -3.82 -19.09
N VAL A 113 -5.46 -4.23 -20.31
CA VAL A 113 -4.80 -3.36 -21.30
C VAL A 113 -5.60 -2.07 -21.50
N GLY A 114 -6.95 -2.17 -21.54
CA GLY A 114 -7.83 -1.01 -21.66
C GLY A 114 -7.69 -0.03 -20.50
N ASP A 115 -7.61 -0.51 -19.25
CA ASP A 115 -7.39 0.35 -18.07
C ASP A 115 -6.06 1.09 -18.17
N VAL A 116 -5.01 0.39 -18.58
CA VAL A 116 -3.67 0.99 -18.71
C VAL A 116 -3.65 2.02 -19.83
N VAL A 117 -4.27 1.75 -20.98
CA VAL A 117 -4.41 2.73 -22.07
C VAL A 117 -5.12 3.99 -21.57
N ALA A 118 -6.25 3.84 -20.87
CA ALA A 118 -7.00 4.96 -20.31
C ALA A 118 -6.15 5.80 -19.33
N LEU A 119 -5.37 5.15 -18.45
CA LEU A 119 -4.48 5.85 -17.52
C LEU A 119 -3.32 6.55 -18.25
N VAL A 120 -2.70 5.91 -19.24
CA VAL A 120 -1.63 6.50 -20.06
C VAL A 120 -2.14 7.73 -20.82
N ASP A 121 -3.36 7.65 -21.39
CA ASP A 121 -4.00 8.76 -22.09
C ASP A 121 -4.33 9.90 -21.09
N ARG A 122 -4.92 9.60 -19.93
CA ARG A 122 -5.27 10.59 -18.90
C ARG A 122 -4.05 11.33 -18.36
N MET A 123 -2.97 10.62 -18.02
CA MET A 123 -1.75 11.26 -17.55
C MET A 123 -0.90 11.87 -18.67
N ARG A 124 -1.23 11.62 -19.95
CA ARG A 124 -0.43 11.99 -21.13
C ARG A 124 1.03 11.60 -20.92
N ALA A 125 1.27 10.31 -20.67
CA ALA A 125 2.61 9.81 -20.39
C ALA A 125 3.54 10.04 -21.58
N ALA A 126 4.66 10.72 -21.36
CA ALA A 126 5.64 10.99 -22.41
C ALA A 126 6.53 9.78 -22.72
N ALA A 127 6.63 8.84 -21.77
CA ALA A 127 7.30 7.56 -21.95
C ALA A 127 6.49 6.43 -21.29
N LEU A 128 6.63 5.23 -21.82
CA LEU A 128 6.11 3.98 -21.23
C LEU A 128 7.24 2.98 -21.08
N ILE A 129 7.33 2.35 -19.92
CA ILE A 129 8.23 1.23 -19.64
C ILE A 129 7.33 0.04 -19.26
N ALA A 130 7.25 -0.98 -20.10
CA ALA A 130 6.31 -2.06 -19.90
C ALA A 130 6.88 -3.42 -20.31
N GLU A 131 6.41 -4.48 -19.63
CA GLU A 131 6.71 -5.87 -19.99
C GLU A 131 5.61 -6.41 -20.90
N PRO A 132 5.94 -6.93 -22.10
CA PRO A 132 4.97 -7.59 -22.98
C PRO A 132 4.28 -8.77 -22.28
N GLY A 133 2.96 -8.85 -22.39
CA GLY A 133 2.18 -9.95 -21.79
C GLY A 133 1.90 -9.80 -20.28
N TYR A 134 2.30 -8.67 -19.66
CA TYR A 134 1.95 -8.39 -18.28
C TYR A 134 0.59 -7.70 -18.16
N GLY A 135 -0.30 -8.20 -17.31
CA GLY A 135 -1.64 -7.65 -17.07
C GLY A 135 -2.71 -8.74 -17.01
N ALA A 136 -3.97 -8.32 -16.75
CA ALA A 136 -5.10 -9.25 -16.57
C ALA A 136 -5.57 -9.91 -17.87
N ASP A 137 -5.40 -9.24 -19.00
CA ASP A 137 -5.86 -9.67 -20.34
C ASP A 137 -4.81 -9.43 -21.45
N ALA A 138 -3.55 -9.25 -21.06
CA ALA A 138 -2.44 -8.98 -21.98
C ALA A 138 -2.08 -10.20 -22.88
N ASP A 139 -2.66 -11.36 -22.63
CA ASP A 139 -2.65 -12.54 -23.49
C ASP A 139 -3.59 -12.38 -24.70
N ARG A 140 -4.57 -11.49 -24.64
CA ARG A 140 -5.60 -11.23 -25.66
C ARG A 140 -5.43 -9.90 -26.36
N TYR A 141 -4.85 -8.91 -25.70
CA TYR A 141 -4.75 -7.54 -26.20
C TYR A 141 -3.30 -7.05 -26.16
N ASP A 142 -2.86 -6.41 -27.25
CA ASP A 142 -1.53 -5.80 -27.35
C ASP A 142 -1.58 -4.32 -26.92
N LEU A 143 -1.01 -4.02 -25.76
CA LEU A 143 -0.86 -2.66 -25.24
C LEU A 143 -0.15 -1.73 -26.21
N PHE A 144 0.93 -2.21 -26.81
CA PHE A 144 1.79 -1.38 -27.67
C PHE A 144 1.09 -1.00 -28.97
N ALA A 145 0.30 -1.91 -29.53
CA ALA A 145 -0.53 -1.63 -30.70
C ALA A 145 -1.63 -0.60 -30.37
N GLN A 146 -2.27 -0.72 -29.20
CA GLN A 146 -3.32 0.22 -28.79
C GLN A 146 -2.81 1.62 -28.48
N LEU A 147 -1.56 1.77 -28.06
CA LEU A 147 -0.92 3.06 -27.77
C LEU A 147 -0.22 3.68 -29.00
N ALA A 148 -0.13 2.97 -30.10
CA ALA A 148 0.51 3.47 -31.32
C ALA A 148 -0.16 4.76 -31.82
N GLY A 149 0.66 5.72 -32.28
CA GLY A 149 0.18 6.98 -32.87
C GLY A 149 -0.21 8.07 -31.86
N ARG A 150 -0.02 7.87 -30.53
CA ARG A 150 -0.19 8.93 -29.53
C ARG A 150 0.92 9.97 -29.68
N ASP A 151 0.58 11.21 -29.98
CA ASP A 151 1.51 12.33 -30.20
C ASP A 151 2.32 12.72 -28.95
N PHE A 152 1.77 12.47 -27.76
CA PHE A 152 2.41 12.75 -26.48
C PHE A 152 3.39 11.65 -26.04
N LEU A 153 3.24 10.41 -26.51
CA LEU A 153 4.08 9.26 -26.16
C LEU A 153 5.32 9.22 -27.08
N ARG A 154 6.45 9.69 -26.58
CA ARG A 154 7.68 9.88 -27.35
C ARG A 154 8.53 8.63 -27.45
N CYS A 155 8.51 7.78 -26.44
CA CYS A 155 9.24 6.52 -26.45
C CYS A 155 8.53 5.43 -25.64
N VAL A 156 8.80 4.18 -26.04
CA VAL A 156 8.31 2.97 -25.36
C VAL A 156 9.47 2.02 -25.17
N TYR A 157 9.75 1.70 -23.91
CA TYR A 157 10.73 0.67 -23.53
C TYR A 157 9.99 -0.64 -23.29
N ARG A 158 10.25 -1.64 -24.13
CA ARG A 158 9.78 -3.01 -23.93
C ARG A 158 10.81 -3.74 -23.09
N VAL A 159 10.42 -4.11 -21.89
CA VAL A 159 11.30 -4.83 -20.96
C VAL A 159 10.99 -6.30 -21.08
N GLU A 160 11.99 -7.10 -21.49
CA GLU A 160 11.83 -8.54 -21.64
C GLU A 160 11.35 -9.21 -20.33
N PRO A 161 10.56 -10.29 -20.44
CA PRO A 161 10.14 -11.06 -19.27
C PRO A 161 11.33 -11.51 -18.42
N VAL A 162 11.10 -11.67 -17.11
CA VAL A 162 12.16 -12.01 -16.13
C VAL A 162 12.94 -13.27 -16.51
N ASP A 163 12.37 -14.14 -17.34
CA ASP A 163 13.02 -15.39 -17.79
C ASP A 163 14.07 -15.19 -18.88
N ALA A 164 14.09 -14.04 -19.55
CA ALA A 164 15.12 -13.71 -20.52
C ALA A 164 16.40 -13.21 -19.82
N ALA A 165 17.56 -13.59 -20.37
CA ALA A 165 18.87 -13.19 -19.86
C ALA A 165 19.23 -11.70 -20.16
N ALA A 166 18.26 -10.89 -20.58
CA ALA A 166 18.49 -9.53 -21.01
C ALA A 166 18.94 -8.61 -19.84
N ILE A 167 19.96 -7.82 -20.11
CA ILE A 167 20.40 -6.75 -19.22
C ILE A 167 19.33 -5.65 -19.28
N PRO A 168 18.78 -5.20 -18.13
CA PRO A 168 17.78 -4.16 -18.13
C PRO A 168 18.34 -2.88 -18.74
N PHE A 169 17.64 -2.34 -19.75
CA PHE A 169 18.00 -1.11 -20.48
C PHE A 169 19.41 -1.13 -21.13
N GLY A 170 19.94 -2.32 -21.52
CA GLY A 170 21.34 -2.52 -21.91
C GLY A 170 21.76 -1.91 -23.24
N GLU A 171 20.85 -1.69 -24.18
CA GLU A 171 21.11 -1.03 -25.48
C GLU A 171 20.33 0.26 -25.57
N ILE A 172 20.64 1.23 -24.72
CA ILE A 172 20.00 2.51 -24.78
C ILE A 172 21.02 3.56 -25.19
N LEU A 173 20.95 3.88 -26.48
CA LEU A 173 21.09 5.16 -27.11
C LEU A 173 22.45 5.85 -27.06
N ASP A 174 22.75 6.50 -28.17
CA ASP A 174 23.85 7.43 -28.32
C ASP A 174 24.03 8.32 -27.07
N PRO A 175 25.27 8.57 -26.66
CA PRO A 175 25.54 9.38 -25.48
C PRO A 175 25.00 10.80 -25.67
N VAL A 176 23.84 11.04 -25.10
CA VAL A 176 23.33 12.42 -24.95
C VAL A 176 24.15 13.11 -23.88
N ALA A 177 24.42 14.40 -24.08
CA ALA A 177 25.13 15.20 -23.10
C ALA A 177 24.51 15.02 -21.70
N PRO A 178 25.31 14.73 -20.66
CA PRO A 178 24.79 14.42 -19.33
C PRO A 178 23.98 15.60 -18.77
N VAL A 179 22.70 15.37 -18.52
CA VAL A 179 21.85 16.33 -17.80
C VAL A 179 22.25 16.29 -16.32
N PRO A 180 22.52 17.44 -15.67
CA PRO A 180 22.77 17.45 -14.24
C PRO A 180 21.60 16.87 -13.45
N PRO A 181 21.86 16.11 -12.35
CA PRO A 181 20.79 15.61 -11.49
C PRO A 181 19.97 16.75 -10.88
N SER A 182 18.65 16.60 -10.86
CA SER A 182 17.72 17.57 -10.26
C SER A 182 18.05 17.78 -8.77
N SER A 183 17.85 19.02 -8.31
CA SER A 183 17.86 19.41 -6.90
C SER A 183 16.49 19.85 -6.39
N GLU A 184 15.46 19.73 -7.26
CA GLU A 184 14.10 20.22 -6.99
C GLU A 184 13.29 19.16 -6.25
N ALA A 185 13.66 18.89 -4.98
CA ALA A 185 13.04 17.82 -4.17
C ALA A 185 11.56 18.07 -3.83
N ASN A 186 11.04 19.28 -4.09
CA ASN A 186 9.63 19.62 -3.86
C ASN A 186 8.73 19.44 -5.09
N GLN A 187 9.32 19.26 -6.30
CA GLN A 187 8.48 19.02 -7.48
C GLN A 187 7.81 17.65 -7.43
N VAL A 188 6.66 17.51 -8.11
CA VAL A 188 5.99 16.21 -8.24
C VAL A 188 6.92 15.23 -8.95
N MET A 189 7.23 14.11 -8.29
CA MET A 189 8.10 13.05 -8.80
C MET A 189 7.41 11.70 -8.87
N TYR A 190 6.34 11.49 -8.10
CA TYR A 190 5.63 10.22 -8.01
C TYR A 190 4.13 10.46 -8.14
N LEU A 191 3.47 9.70 -9.01
CA LEU A 191 2.05 9.82 -9.33
C LEU A 191 1.39 8.43 -9.38
N PRO A 192 1.04 7.85 -8.22
CA PRO A 192 0.24 6.64 -8.17
C PRO A 192 -1.25 6.94 -8.41
N PHE A 193 -1.93 6.00 -9.08
CA PHE A 193 -3.37 6.03 -9.21
C PHE A 193 -4.02 5.08 -8.21
N THR A 194 -5.03 5.54 -7.49
CA THR A 194 -5.78 4.74 -6.53
C THR A 194 -7.19 4.49 -7.06
N SER A 195 -7.72 3.30 -6.81
CA SER A 195 -9.13 3.01 -7.08
C SER A 195 -9.99 3.91 -6.16
N GLY A 196 -10.45 5.03 -6.71
CA GLY A 196 -11.33 5.95 -6.00
C GLY A 196 -12.64 5.28 -5.57
N THR A 197 -13.25 5.84 -4.55
CA THR A 197 -14.57 5.39 -4.05
C THR A 197 -15.71 5.73 -5.03
N THR A 198 -15.46 6.66 -5.95
CA THR A 198 -16.40 7.19 -6.94
C THR A 198 -16.29 6.51 -8.31
N GLY A 199 -15.43 5.50 -8.47
CA GLY A 199 -15.25 4.73 -9.71
C GLY A 199 -14.04 5.16 -10.54
N GLU A 200 -13.73 6.44 -10.65
CA GLU A 200 -12.56 6.92 -11.40
C GLU A 200 -11.30 6.93 -10.52
N PRO A 201 -10.18 6.33 -10.99
CA PRO A 201 -8.93 6.33 -10.23
C PRO A 201 -8.41 7.76 -10.00
N LYS A 202 -8.04 8.10 -8.77
CA LYS A 202 -7.43 9.39 -8.45
C LYS A 202 -5.90 9.30 -8.51
N GLY A 203 -5.27 10.23 -9.22
CA GLY A 203 -3.81 10.36 -9.25
C GLY A 203 -3.32 11.16 -8.05
N VAL A 204 -2.55 10.55 -7.16
CA VAL A 204 -2.03 11.17 -5.95
C VAL A 204 -0.63 11.72 -6.22
N MET A 205 -0.40 13.01 -5.99
CA MET A 205 0.89 13.64 -6.30
C MET A 205 1.81 13.65 -5.07
N HIS A 206 3.03 13.15 -5.24
CA HIS A 206 4.08 13.22 -4.24
C HIS A 206 5.39 13.78 -4.80
N SER A 207 6.17 14.44 -3.94
CA SER A 207 7.54 14.84 -4.23
C SER A 207 8.55 13.88 -3.58
N ASP A 208 9.84 14.03 -3.90
CA ASP A 208 10.91 13.34 -3.18
C ASP A 208 10.82 13.62 -1.67
N ASN A 209 10.59 14.87 -1.28
CA ASN A 209 10.49 15.26 0.12
C ASN A 209 9.33 14.58 0.86
N THR A 210 8.13 14.51 0.27
CA THR A 210 6.99 13.86 0.92
C THR A 210 7.21 12.35 1.11
N LEU A 211 7.88 11.69 0.17
CA LEU A 211 8.23 10.27 0.27
C LEU A 211 9.35 10.01 1.26
N LEU A 212 10.40 10.85 1.24
CA LEU A 212 11.55 10.70 2.15
C LEU A 212 11.20 11.01 3.60
N ALA A 213 10.22 11.87 3.87
CA ALA A 213 9.83 12.24 5.22
C ALA A 213 9.49 11.02 6.10
N THR A 214 8.61 10.12 5.63
CA THR A 214 8.27 8.90 6.37
C THR A 214 9.34 7.82 6.28
N ALA A 215 10.03 7.69 5.14
CA ALA A 215 11.06 6.67 4.97
C ALA A 215 12.23 6.88 5.95
N ARG A 216 12.64 8.14 6.17
CA ARG A 216 13.66 8.51 7.15
C ARG A 216 13.22 8.17 8.59
N MET A 217 11.98 8.49 8.93
CA MET A 217 11.45 8.18 10.27
C MET A 217 11.37 6.68 10.50
N MET A 218 10.87 5.92 9.52
CA MET A 218 10.77 4.47 9.63
C MET A 218 12.15 3.80 9.72
N ALA A 219 13.13 4.21 8.92
CA ALA A 219 14.49 3.69 8.98
C ALA A 219 15.11 3.91 10.37
N ARG A 220 14.92 5.11 10.93
CA ARG A 220 15.42 5.48 12.27
C ARG A 220 14.70 4.71 13.39
N ASP A 221 13.36 4.76 13.42
CA ASP A 221 12.55 4.26 14.53
C ASP A 221 12.59 2.73 14.66
N TRP A 222 12.97 2.04 13.58
CA TRP A 222 13.13 0.58 13.52
C TRP A 222 14.58 0.13 13.31
N ALA A 223 15.55 1.05 13.38
CA ALA A 223 16.98 0.77 13.21
C ALA A 223 17.28 -0.08 11.95
N LEU A 224 16.77 0.35 10.80
CA LEU A 224 16.85 -0.40 9.54
C LEU A 224 18.10 -0.09 8.72
N ASP A 225 19.03 0.70 9.24
CA ASP A 225 20.27 1.06 8.53
C ASP A 225 21.10 -0.17 8.16
N GLY A 226 21.47 -0.29 6.89
CA GLY A 226 22.22 -1.42 6.33
C GLY A 226 21.50 -2.77 6.36
N ARG A 227 20.20 -2.82 6.69
CA ARG A 227 19.44 -4.07 6.80
C ARG A 227 18.87 -4.52 5.47
N VAL A 228 18.63 -5.84 5.35
CA VAL A 228 17.91 -6.42 4.24
C VAL A 228 16.41 -6.34 4.52
N LEU A 229 15.70 -5.58 3.68
CA LEU A 229 14.25 -5.44 3.73
C LEU A 229 13.63 -6.34 2.65
N TYR A 230 12.51 -6.97 2.94
CA TYR A 230 11.78 -7.81 2.00
C TYR A 230 10.37 -7.29 1.82
N THR A 231 9.96 -6.98 0.60
CA THR A 231 8.57 -6.58 0.35
C THR A 231 7.76 -7.68 -0.31
N LEU A 232 6.69 -8.09 0.37
CA LEU A 232 5.64 -8.98 -0.16
C LEU A 232 4.63 -8.20 -1.02
N SER A 233 4.57 -6.87 -0.83
CA SER A 233 3.71 -5.99 -1.62
C SER A 233 4.40 -5.59 -2.93
N PRO A 234 3.66 -5.52 -4.05
CA PRO A 234 4.23 -5.10 -5.33
C PRO A 234 4.83 -3.70 -5.28
N LEU A 235 5.90 -3.47 -6.08
CA LEU A 235 6.49 -2.13 -6.23
C LEU A 235 5.55 -1.13 -6.94
N SER A 236 4.54 -1.60 -7.63
CA SER A 236 3.46 -0.78 -8.18
C SER A 236 2.53 -0.22 -7.08
N HIS A 237 2.61 -0.74 -5.85
CA HIS A 237 1.82 -0.31 -4.71
C HIS A 237 2.66 0.54 -3.75
N ASN A 238 2.03 1.55 -3.13
CA ASN A 238 2.73 2.50 -2.24
C ASN A 238 3.46 1.81 -1.08
N LEU A 239 2.97 0.69 -0.56
CA LEU A 239 3.64 -0.07 0.50
C LEU A 239 4.96 -0.70 0.02
N GLY A 240 4.95 -1.32 -1.17
CA GLY A 240 6.16 -1.91 -1.76
C GLY A 240 7.18 -0.85 -2.17
N LEU A 241 6.72 0.25 -2.77
CA LEU A 241 7.60 1.37 -3.12
C LEU A 241 8.16 2.05 -1.87
N GLY A 242 7.36 2.20 -0.81
CA GLY A 242 7.80 2.72 0.48
C GLY A 242 8.90 1.85 1.10
N ALA A 243 8.82 0.51 0.95
CA ALA A 243 9.89 -0.39 1.37
C ALA A 243 11.19 -0.14 0.60
N LEU A 244 11.12 0.10 -0.73
CA LEU A 244 12.29 0.47 -1.54
C LEU A 244 12.92 1.76 -1.04
N ILE A 245 12.13 2.82 -0.88
CA ILE A 245 12.63 4.13 -0.45
C ILE A 245 13.23 4.03 0.97
N THR A 246 12.61 3.25 1.87
CA THR A 246 13.15 3.01 3.23
C THR A 246 14.50 2.28 3.17
N ALA A 247 14.64 1.24 2.34
CA ALA A 247 15.91 0.54 2.17
C ALA A 247 17.01 1.47 1.64
N LEU A 248 16.72 2.25 0.58
CA LEU A 248 17.66 3.21 0.01
C LEU A 248 18.06 4.30 1.02
N THR A 249 17.12 4.74 1.85
CA THR A 249 17.36 5.75 2.90
C THR A 249 18.36 5.24 3.96
N GLY A 250 18.20 4.01 4.41
CA GLY A 250 19.07 3.37 5.39
C GLY A 250 20.36 2.75 4.81
N GLY A 251 20.61 2.86 3.51
CA GLY A 251 21.77 2.18 2.88
C GLY A 251 21.67 0.66 2.89
N GLY A 252 20.46 0.11 3.03
CA GLY A 252 20.15 -1.31 3.06
C GLY A 252 19.82 -1.89 1.68
N GLU A 253 19.42 -3.15 1.65
CA GLU A 253 19.01 -3.87 0.43
C GLU A 253 17.50 -4.11 0.45
N LEU A 254 16.81 -3.85 -0.65
CA LEU A 254 15.45 -4.33 -0.85
C LEU A 254 15.45 -5.63 -1.66
N VAL A 255 14.80 -6.65 -1.12
CA VAL A 255 14.42 -7.87 -1.86
C VAL A 255 12.95 -7.76 -2.26
N VAL A 256 12.65 -7.86 -3.55
CA VAL A 256 11.27 -7.88 -4.04
C VAL A 256 10.73 -9.31 -4.07
N HIS A 257 9.44 -9.46 -3.75
CA HIS A 257 8.76 -10.75 -3.83
C HIS A 257 8.39 -11.08 -5.28
N ASP A 258 9.10 -12.05 -5.86
CA ASP A 258 8.92 -12.54 -7.22
C ASP A 258 8.92 -14.07 -7.29
N LEU A 259 8.52 -14.73 -6.19
CA LEU A 259 8.48 -16.19 -6.12
C LEU A 259 7.36 -16.76 -6.98
N PRO A 260 7.64 -17.78 -7.80
CA PRO A 260 6.62 -18.60 -8.42
C PRO A 260 5.72 -19.27 -7.37
N ARG A 261 4.48 -19.54 -7.73
CA ARG A 261 3.57 -20.31 -6.87
C ARG A 261 4.17 -21.66 -6.52
N GLY A 262 4.04 -22.08 -5.26
CA GLY A 262 4.54 -23.36 -4.75
C GLY A 262 5.98 -23.37 -4.28
N LEU A 263 6.73 -22.26 -4.42
CA LEU A 263 8.02 -22.11 -3.75
C LEU A 263 7.83 -21.52 -2.35
N SER A 264 8.70 -21.96 -1.44
CA SER A 264 8.66 -21.57 -0.03
C SER A 264 9.08 -20.13 0.19
N LEU A 265 8.24 -19.38 0.87
CA LEU A 265 8.58 -18.04 1.36
C LEU A 265 9.66 -18.13 2.45
N LEU A 266 9.57 -19.09 3.37
CA LEU A 266 10.55 -19.27 4.45
C LEU A 266 11.95 -19.50 3.92
N ASP A 267 12.11 -20.39 2.92
CA ASP A 267 13.41 -20.67 2.30
C ASP A 267 13.98 -19.40 1.65
N ARG A 268 13.12 -18.60 1.01
CA ARG A 268 13.53 -17.34 0.38
C ARG A 268 13.95 -16.29 1.41
N LEU A 269 13.25 -16.19 2.54
CA LEU A 269 13.62 -15.27 3.62
C LEU A 269 14.97 -15.64 4.24
N GLU A 270 15.25 -16.94 4.41
CA GLU A 270 16.55 -17.45 4.89
C GLU A 270 17.66 -17.20 3.87
N GLU A 271 17.44 -17.56 2.60
CA GLU A 271 18.39 -17.33 1.51
C GLU A 271 18.81 -15.87 1.39
N THR A 272 17.85 -14.95 1.55
CA THR A 272 18.11 -13.54 1.38
C THR A 272 18.64 -12.87 2.63
N GLY A 273 18.50 -13.50 3.80
CA GLY A 273 18.82 -12.89 5.09
C GLY A 273 17.88 -11.74 5.44
N ALA A 274 16.61 -11.83 5.00
CA ALA A 274 15.61 -10.79 5.23
C ALA A 274 15.48 -10.46 6.71
N TYR A 275 15.65 -9.19 7.07
CA TYR A 275 15.59 -8.70 8.44
C TYR A 275 14.23 -8.11 8.79
N PHE A 276 13.61 -7.37 7.86
CA PHE A 276 12.36 -6.69 8.08
C PHE A 276 11.43 -6.86 6.87
N LEU A 277 10.18 -7.25 7.13
CA LEU A 277 9.19 -7.55 6.09
C LEU A 277 8.21 -6.41 5.91
N PHE A 278 7.72 -6.22 4.67
CA PHE A 278 6.62 -5.32 4.33
C PHE A 278 5.51 -6.12 3.67
N GLY A 279 4.30 -6.03 4.19
CA GLY A 279 3.15 -6.74 3.64
C GLY A 279 1.82 -6.30 4.22
N VAL A 280 0.80 -7.06 3.88
CA VAL A 280 -0.58 -6.89 4.35
C VAL A 280 -0.97 -8.07 5.27
N PRO A 281 -2.10 -8.01 5.99
CA PRO A 281 -2.48 -9.07 6.92
C PRO A 281 -2.51 -10.48 6.30
N THR A 282 -2.93 -10.62 5.04
CA THR A 282 -2.95 -11.92 4.34
C THR A 282 -1.56 -12.53 4.23
N HIS A 283 -0.54 -11.73 3.92
CA HIS A 283 0.85 -12.20 3.86
C HIS A 283 1.36 -12.69 5.22
N ALA A 284 0.92 -12.04 6.31
CA ALA A 284 1.28 -12.50 7.65
C ALA A 284 0.60 -13.83 8.01
N ILE A 285 -0.67 -14.00 7.61
CA ILE A 285 -1.43 -15.24 7.77
C ILE A 285 -0.75 -16.38 7.00
N ASP A 286 -0.40 -16.14 5.73
CA ASP A 286 0.24 -17.12 4.86
C ASP A 286 1.62 -17.54 5.42
N LEU A 287 2.44 -16.58 5.86
CA LEU A 287 3.72 -16.85 6.52
C LEU A 287 3.55 -17.71 7.77
N LEU A 288 2.61 -17.38 8.66
CA LEU A 288 2.34 -18.15 9.85
C LEU A 288 1.80 -19.55 9.53
N SER A 289 1.01 -19.68 8.47
CA SER A 289 0.51 -20.99 8.00
C SER A 289 1.65 -21.88 7.54
N GLU A 290 2.57 -21.35 6.73
CA GLU A 290 3.77 -22.09 6.31
C GLU A 290 4.67 -22.46 7.49
N MET A 291 4.88 -21.53 8.44
CA MET A 291 5.65 -21.81 9.65
C MET A 291 5.04 -22.95 10.47
N ARG A 292 3.72 -22.98 10.65
CA ARG A 292 3.02 -24.07 11.35
C ARG A 292 3.17 -25.40 10.61
N ALA A 293 2.95 -25.41 9.30
CA ALA A 293 3.05 -26.63 8.48
C ALA A 293 4.45 -27.26 8.53
N ARG A 294 5.49 -26.44 8.65
CA ARG A 294 6.90 -26.92 8.73
C ARG A 294 7.40 -27.15 10.16
N GLY A 295 6.61 -26.85 11.18
CA GLY A 295 7.08 -26.85 12.57
C GLY A 295 8.19 -25.82 12.83
N ALA A 296 8.32 -24.79 11.95
CA ALA A 296 9.34 -23.76 12.05
C ALA A 296 9.00 -22.78 13.18
N GLN A 297 9.95 -22.54 14.07
CA GLN A 297 9.76 -21.59 15.17
C GLN A 297 9.92 -20.15 14.70
N HIS A 298 10.92 -19.89 13.84
CA HIS A 298 11.33 -18.53 13.48
C HIS A 298 12.26 -18.55 12.24
N PRO A 299 12.06 -17.70 11.23
CA PRO A 299 13.07 -17.45 10.20
C PRO A 299 14.27 -16.75 10.86
N THR A 300 15.46 -17.26 10.68
CA THR A 300 16.64 -16.91 11.49
C THR A 300 17.00 -15.42 11.53
N ALA A 301 16.77 -14.69 10.46
CA ALA A 301 17.14 -13.26 10.34
C ALA A 301 16.00 -12.28 10.58
N VAL A 302 14.73 -12.68 10.39
CA VAL A 302 13.56 -11.79 10.45
C VAL A 302 13.36 -11.29 11.88
N ARG A 303 13.24 -9.98 12.09
CA ARG A 303 12.99 -9.34 13.40
C ARG A 303 11.72 -8.53 13.43
N GLY A 304 11.28 -8.01 12.28
CA GLY A 304 10.09 -7.19 12.24
C GLY A 304 9.26 -7.41 10.98
N PHE A 305 7.98 -7.11 11.08
CA PHE A 305 7.05 -7.22 9.97
C PHE A 305 6.07 -6.04 9.98
N ARG A 306 6.26 -5.10 9.04
CA ARG A 306 5.27 -4.06 8.80
C ARG A 306 4.02 -4.65 8.15
N ILE A 307 2.91 -4.61 8.89
CA ILE A 307 1.60 -5.03 8.42
C ILE A 307 0.75 -3.77 8.25
N SER A 308 0.36 -3.47 7.02
CA SER A 308 -0.38 -2.24 6.68
C SER A 308 -1.39 -2.51 5.57
N GLY A 309 -2.26 -1.53 5.29
CA GLY A 309 -3.26 -1.61 4.22
C GLY A 309 -4.62 -2.16 4.65
N ALA A 310 -4.68 -2.91 5.75
CA ALA A 310 -5.87 -3.28 6.49
C ALA A 310 -5.50 -3.54 7.96
N ALA A 311 -6.48 -3.58 8.85
CA ALA A 311 -6.23 -3.93 10.25
C ALA A 311 -5.75 -5.39 10.36
N ALA A 312 -4.62 -5.61 11.03
CA ALA A 312 -4.15 -6.95 11.30
C ALA A 312 -4.99 -7.58 12.43
N PRO A 313 -5.43 -8.84 12.28
CA PRO A 313 -6.10 -9.54 13.37
C PRO A 313 -5.20 -9.65 14.60
N PRO A 314 -5.68 -9.33 15.82
CA PRO A 314 -4.88 -9.37 17.04
C PRO A 314 -4.17 -10.72 17.28
N GLN A 315 -4.78 -11.83 16.87
CA GLN A 315 -4.17 -13.17 16.99
C GLN A 315 -2.96 -13.33 16.08
N VAL A 316 -3.03 -12.82 14.86
CA VAL A 316 -1.90 -12.84 13.91
C VAL A 316 -0.73 -12.04 14.49
N VAL A 317 -1.02 -10.86 15.04
CA VAL A 317 -0.03 -10.01 15.70
C VAL A 317 0.60 -10.73 16.90
N SER A 318 -0.23 -11.30 17.80
CA SER A 318 0.24 -12.02 18.98
C SER A 318 1.05 -13.28 18.62
N GLU A 319 0.64 -14.03 17.57
CA GLU A 319 1.38 -15.22 17.14
C GLU A 319 2.74 -14.86 16.56
N LEU A 320 2.84 -13.81 15.74
CA LEU A 320 4.13 -13.31 15.24
C LEU A 320 5.07 -12.94 16.39
N MET A 321 4.54 -12.21 17.39
CA MET A 321 5.33 -11.83 18.57
C MET A 321 5.82 -13.07 19.35
N SER A 322 4.97 -14.07 19.55
CA SER A 322 5.36 -15.32 20.22
C SER A 322 6.46 -16.09 19.49
N ARG A 323 6.61 -15.83 18.18
CA ARG A 323 7.66 -16.40 17.33
C ARG A 323 8.87 -15.48 17.16
N GLY A 324 8.98 -14.39 17.95
CA GLY A 324 10.11 -13.46 17.92
C GLY A 324 10.12 -12.48 16.73
N ILE A 325 9.03 -12.36 15.99
CA ILE A 325 8.85 -11.37 14.94
C ILE A 325 7.97 -10.24 15.50
N VAL A 326 8.53 -9.04 15.67
CA VAL A 326 7.77 -7.90 16.19
C VAL A 326 6.94 -7.28 15.05
N PRO A 327 5.60 -7.30 15.13
CA PRO A 327 4.78 -6.66 14.12
C PRO A 327 4.85 -5.14 14.25
N GLN A 328 5.05 -4.46 13.13
CA GLN A 328 4.77 -3.04 13.02
C GLN A 328 3.34 -2.88 12.49
N SER A 329 2.38 -2.79 13.40
CA SER A 329 1.01 -2.46 13.03
C SER A 329 0.99 -1.02 12.55
N GLY A 330 0.66 -0.82 11.27
CA GLY A 330 0.79 0.49 10.64
C GLY A 330 -0.47 0.93 9.92
N TYR A 331 -0.75 2.24 10.01
CA TYR A 331 -1.79 2.91 9.25
C TYR A 331 -1.18 3.98 8.34
N GLY A 332 -1.81 4.13 7.19
CA GLY A 332 -1.48 5.10 6.16
C GLY A 332 -2.19 4.74 4.88
N MET A 333 -2.15 5.63 3.94
CA MET A 333 -2.75 5.49 2.63
C MET A 333 -1.85 6.14 1.59
N THR A 334 -2.22 6.04 0.32
CA THR A 334 -1.39 6.62 -0.75
C THR A 334 -1.18 8.12 -0.52
N GLU A 335 -2.21 8.82 -0.06
CA GLU A 335 -2.22 10.27 0.17
C GLU A 335 -1.35 10.74 1.33
N THR A 336 -1.08 9.88 2.32
CA THR A 336 -0.36 10.26 3.55
C THR A 336 0.93 9.48 3.75
N CYS A 337 1.25 8.54 2.87
CA CYS A 337 2.30 7.55 3.06
C CYS A 337 2.10 6.74 4.36
N SER A 338 3.20 6.26 4.95
CA SER A 338 3.21 5.38 6.12
C SER A 338 3.51 6.18 7.40
N HIS A 339 2.57 6.99 7.87
CA HIS A 339 2.80 7.99 8.91
C HIS A 339 2.47 7.56 10.34
N GLN A 340 1.79 6.42 10.51
CA GLN A 340 1.28 5.95 11.80
C GLN A 340 1.71 4.48 11.99
N TYR A 341 2.37 4.14 13.09
CA TYR A 341 2.83 2.78 13.35
C TYR A 341 3.26 2.55 14.79
N THR A 342 3.29 1.28 15.20
CA THR A 342 3.90 0.83 16.44
C THR A 342 5.42 0.71 16.29
N THR A 343 6.15 0.87 17.37
CA THR A 343 7.62 0.69 17.46
C THR A 343 7.96 -0.54 18.31
N PRO A 344 9.20 -1.06 18.24
CA PRO A 344 9.60 -2.19 19.08
C PRO A 344 9.52 -1.92 20.59
N ASP A 345 9.59 -0.65 20.99
CA ASP A 345 9.56 -0.22 22.39
C ASP A 345 8.14 0.00 22.93
N ASP A 346 7.12 -0.11 22.07
CA ASP A 346 5.74 0.01 22.51
C ASP A 346 5.34 -1.22 23.35
N PRO A 347 4.48 -1.04 24.38
CA PRO A 347 3.95 -2.16 25.15
C PRO A 347 3.27 -3.21 24.25
N PRO A 348 3.43 -4.52 24.55
CA PRO A 348 2.88 -5.60 23.72
C PRO A 348 1.38 -5.45 23.42
N GLU A 349 0.59 -5.03 24.40
CA GLU A 349 -0.84 -4.79 24.24
C GLU A 349 -1.13 -3.66 23.22
N ARG A 350 -0.27 -2.63 23.16
CA ARG A 350 -0.41 -1.54 22.17
C ARG A 350 -0.05 -2.00 20.76
N ILE A 351 0.97 -2.85 20.63
CA ILE A 351 1.33 -3.46 19.33
C ILE A 351 0.17 -4.31 18.81
N VAL A 352 -0.49 -5.07 19.69
CA VAL A 352 -1.60 -5.95 19.31
C VAL A 352 -2.89 -5.20 18.99
N GLU A 353 -3.19 -4.14 19.75
CA GLU A 353 -4.52 -3.53 19.73
C GLU A 353 -4.63 -2.25 18.93
N THR A 354 -3.51 -1.61 18.57
CA THR A 354 -3.52 -0.28 17.93
C THR A 354 -2.70 -0.24 16.65
N SER A 355 -2.85 0.85 15.90
CA SER A 355 -1.98 1.19 14.77
C SER A 355 -0.82 2.10 15.18
N GLY A 356 -0.47 2.14 16.47
CA GLY A 356 0.62 2.94 17.00
C GLY A 356 0.34 4.43 17.05
N ARG A 357 1.41 5.22 16.99
CA ARG A 357 1.37 6.69 17.05
C ARG A 357 1.88 7.31 15.75
N ALA A 358 1.54 8.57 15.51
CA ALA A 358 2.08 9.32 14.39
C ALA A 358 3.60 9.46 14.50
N CYS A 359 4.31 9.24 13.40
CA CYS A 359 5.75 9.47 13.36
C CYS A 359 6.07 10.97 13.42
N ALA A 360 7.31 11.29 13.76
CA ALA A 360 7.73 12.69 13.80
C ALA A 360 7.51 13.38 12.43
N GLY A 361 6.99 14.59 12.45
CA GLY A 361 6.65 15.35 11.25
C GLY A 361 5.26 15.07 10.68
N PHE A 362 4.46 14.25 11.36
CA PHE A 362 3.06 14.02 11.00
C PHE A 362 2.16 14.14 12.23
N GLU A 363 0.99 14.72 12.05
CA GLU A 363 -0.04 14.88 13.07
C GLU A 363 -1.31 14.14 12.65
N VAL A 364 -1.95 13.48 13.61
CA VAL A 364 -3.24 12.82 13.44
C VAL A 364 -4.22 13.37 14.48
N ARG A 365 -5.45 13.65 14.06
CA ARG A 365 -6.57 14.03 14.93
C ARG A 365 -7.81 13.27 14.55
N ILE A 366 -8.72 13.16 15.51
CA ILE A 366 -10.03 12.54 15.28
C ILE A 366 -11.07 13.67 15.24
N TRP A 367 -11.85 13.70 14.18
CA TRP A 367 -12.87 14.69 13.92
C TRP A 367 -14.26 14.08 14.06
N ARG A 368 -15.20 14.79 14.61
CA ARG A 368 -16.56 14.28 14.82
C ARG A 368 -17.22 13.90 13.50
N GLN A 369 -18.02 12.83 13.53
CA GLN A 369 -18.71 12.36 12.31
C GLN A 369 -19.85 13.30 11.90
N ASP A 370 -20.52 13.97 12.85
CA ASP A 370 -21.60 14.93 12.64
C ASP A 370 -21.09 16.35 12.33
N ASN A 371 -19.84 16.64 12.61
CA ASN A 371 -19.22 17.93 12.31
C ASN A 371 -17.70 17.74 12.06
N PRO A 372 -17.28 17.66 10.78
CA PRO A 372 -15.87 17.41 10.44
C PRO A 372 -14.91 18.56 10.80
N ASP A 373 -15.45 19.69 11.26
CA ASP A 373 -14.66 20.84 11.73
C ASP A 373 -14.54 20.91 13.26
N ALA A 374 -15.14 19.96 13.99
CA ALA A 374 -15.04 19.83 15.43
C ALA A 374 -14.22 18.58 15.80
N GLU A 375 -13.21 18.75 16.66
CA GLU A 375 -12.40 17.65 17.15
C GLU A 375 -13.19 16.75 18.11
N ALA A 376 -13.05 15.44 17.99
CA ALA A 376 -13.67 14.45 18.87
C ALA A 376 -12.91 14.35 20.20
N ALA A 377 -13.59 13.95 21.27
CA ALA A 377 -12.95 13.68 22.54
C ALA A 377 -12.06 12.42 22.48
N PRO A 378 -11.03 12.30 23.34
CA PRO A 378 -10.26 11.07 23.45
C PRO A 378 -11.16 9.85 23.66
N GLY A 379 -10.94 8.80 22.86
CA GLY A 379 -11.76 7.59 22.87
C GLY A 379 -13.07 7.64 22.09
N GLU A 380 -13.50 8.82 21.62
CA GLU A 380 -14.67 8.96 20.75
C GLU A 380 -14.33 8.55 19.32
N ILE A 381 -15.22 7.78 18.68
CA ILE A 381 -15.06 7.37 17.28
C ILE A 381 -15.44 8.54 16.38
N GLY A 382 -14.50 8.93 15.50
CA GLY A 382 -14.71 9.97 14.51
C GLY A 382 -13.89 9.72 13.25
N GLN A 383 -13.89 10.68 12.35
CA GLN A 383 -13.10 10.63 11.12
C GLN A 383 -11.63 10.95 11.41
N ILE A 384 -10.73 10.14 10.87
CA ILE A 384 -9.30 10.35 11.02
C ILE A 384 -8.87 11.46 10.08
N GLY A 385 -8.28 12.52 10.63
CA GLY A 385 -7.65 13.60 9.88
C GLY A 385 -6.14 13.58 10.03
N GLY A 386 -5.41 13.88 8.95
CA GLY A 386 -3.95 13.87 8.92
C GLY A 386 -3.35 15.16 8.36
N ARG A 387 -2.18 15.56 8.90
CA ARG A 387 -1.42 16.71 8.42
C ARG A 387 0.07 16.48 8.69
N GLY A 388 0.93 16.70 7.71
CA GLY A 388 2.37 16.53 7.93
C GLY A 388 3.22 16.51 6.68
N ALA A 389 4.51 16.31 6.88
CA ALA A 389 5.53 16.38 5.85
C ALA A 389 5.42 15.31 4.76
N SER A 390 4.69 14.22 5.01
CA SER A 390 4.46 13.16 4.02
C SER A 390 3.09 13.22 3.34
N LEU A 391 2.29 14.26 3.63
CA LEU A 391 1.01 14.46 2.97
C LEU A 391 1.20 14.74 1.48
N MET A 392 0.32 14.19 0.66
CA MET A 392 0.29 14.42 -0.79
C MET A 392 0.27 15.90 -1.16
N LEU A 393 0.72 16.21 -2.36
CA LEU A 393 0.67 17.55 -2.94
C LEU A 393 -0.67 17.89 -3.62
N GLY A 394 -1.67 17.04 -3.50
CA GLY A 394 -3.00 17.13 -4.10
C GLY A 394 -3.27 16.00 -5.09
N TYR A 395 -4.47 15.99 -5.65
CA TYR A 395 -4.85 15.06 -6.72
C TYR A 395 -4.52 15.65 -8.09
N PHE A 396 -3.97 14.82 -8.94
CA PHE A 396 -3.57 15.18 -10.31
C PHE A 396 -4.80 15.51 -11.16
N ASP A 397 -4.81 16.71 -11.74
CA ASP A 397 -5.87 17.21 -12.63
C ASP A 397 -7.28 17.13 -12.02
N ASP A 398 -7.38 17.26 -10.69
CA ASP A 398 -8.64 17.18 -9.94
C ASP A 398 -8.61 18.13 -8.73
N GLN A 399 -8.74 19.42 -9.01
CA GLN A 399 -8.77 20.47 -7.99
C GLN A 399 -9.96 20.31 -7.04
N ALA A 400 -11.14 19.96 -7.58
CA ALA A 400 -12.36 19.82 -6.79
C ALA A 400 -12.23 18.67 -5.76
N ALA A 401 -11.69 17.52 -6.18
CA ALA A 401 -11.44 16.42 -5.26
C ALA A 401 -10.35 16.76 -4.23
N THR A 402 -9.35 17.58 -4.63
CA THR A 402 -8.32 18.05 -3.70
C THR A 402 -8.93 18.92 -2.60
N GLU A 403 -9.73 19.92 -2.96
CA GLU A 403 -10.39 20.80 -2.00
C GLU A 403 -11.37 20.04 -1.09
N ALA A 404 -12.17 19.16 -1.66
CA ALA A 404 -13.14 18.34 -0.91
C ALA A 404 -12.50 17.33 0.07
N ALA A 405 -11.20 17.08 -0.06
CA ALA A 405 -10.48 16.16 0.83
C ALA A 405 -10.01 16.84 2.14
N PHE A 406 -10.22 18.13 2.31
CA PHE A 406 -9.78 18.87 3.50
C PHE A 406 -10.96 19.47 4.24
N ASN A 407 -10.86 19.49 5.57
CA ASN A 407 -11.81 20.24 6.40
C ASN A 407 -11.45 21.75 6.45
N ALA A 408 -12.31 22.57 7.07
CA ALA A 408 -12.11 24.02 7.14
C ALA A 408 -10.81 24.44 7.86
N HIS A 409 -10.20 23.54 8.63
CA HIS A 409 -8.93 23.79 9.34
C HIS A 409 -7.70 23.27 8.59
N GLY A 410 -7.86 22.84 7.33
CA GLY A 410 -6.76 22.35 6.48
C GLY A 410 -6.24 20.97 6.85
N TRP A 411 -7.04 20.13 7.52
CA TRP A 411 -6.73 18.73 7.76
C TRP A 411 -7.24 17.87 6.63
N PHE A 412 -6.36 17.03 6.12
CA PHE A 412 -6.75 16.01 5.14
C PHE A 412 -7.62 14.95 5.82
N MET A 413 -8.84 14.81 5.34
CA MET A 413 -9.84 13.88 5.86
C MET A 413 -9.75 12.55 5.12
N THR A 414 -9.29 11.51 5.82
CA THR A 414 -8.91 10.22 5.19
C THR A 414 -10.10 9.39 4.70
N GLY A 415 -11.31 9.68 5.20
CA GLY A 415 -12.48 8.85 5.00
C GLY A 415 -12.48 7.56 5.82
N ASP A 416 -11.42 7.32 6.60
CA ASP A 416 -11.35 6.24 7.57
C ASP A 416 -11.83 6.73 8.95
N LEU A 417 -12.42 5.83 9.72
CA LEU A 417 -12.90 6.08 11.07
C LEU A 417 -11.97 5.42 12.09
N GLY A 418 -11.80 6.10 13.21
CA GLY A 418 -10.98 5.61 14.30
C GLY A 418 -11.24 6.41 15.58
N TRP A 419 -10.56 6.01 16.61
CA TRP A 419 -10.44 6.77 17.86
C TRP A 419 -8.97 6.76 18.32
N MET A 420 -8.61 7.74 19.09
CA MET A 420 -7.28 7.89 19.64
C MET A 420 -7.36 8.06 21.16
N ASP A 421 -6.44 7.41 21.87
CA ASP A 421 -6.35 7.59 23.31
C ASP A 421 -5.54 8.85 23.69
N GLU A 422 -5.51 9.19 24.97
CA GLU A 422 -4.77 10.35 25.50
C GLU A 422 -3.26 10.29 25.25
N ARG A 423 -2.71 9.11 24.94
CA ARG A 423 -1.30 8.90 24.62
C ARG A 423 -1.02 8.95 23.12
N GLY A 424 -2.03 9.19 22.28
CA GLY A 424 -1.90 9.28 20.83
C GLY A 424 -1.89 7.94 20.08
N TYR A 425 -2.25 6.82 20.73
CA TYR A 425 -2.41 5.54 20.04
C TYR A 425 -3.72 5.52 19.27
N LEU A 426 -3.61 5.31 17.96
CA LEU A 426 -4.74 5.24 17.05
C LEU A 426 -5.28 3.82 16.94
N ARG A 427 -6.60 3.68 16.98
CA ARG A 427 -7.29 2.46 16.56
C ARG A 427 -8.23 2.76 15.40
N VAL A 428 -7.95 2.17 14.26
CA VAL A 428 -8.80 2.26 13.06
C VAL A 428 -9.97 1.29 13.25
N VAL A 429 -11.20 1.75 13.04
CA VAL A 429 -12.43 0.96 13.20
C VAL A 429 -13.11 0.64 11.87
N GLY A 430 -12.69 1.27 10.77
CA GLY A 430 -13.20 0.99 9.43
C GLY A 430 -13.22 2.23 8.54
N ARG A 431 -13.88 2.10 7.40
CA ARG A 431 -14.13 3.22 6.47
C ARG A 431 -15.52 3.77 6.64
N GLN A 432 -15.67 5.06 6.55
CA GLN A 432 -16.96 5.73 6.64
C GLN A 432 -17.97 5.18 5.62
N LYS A 433 -17.52 4.92 4.41
CA LYS A 433 -18.34 4.37 3.32
C LYS A 433 -18.66 2.86 3.45
N ASP A 434 -17.92 2.14 4.28
CA ASP A 434 -18.10 0.69 4.47
C ASP A 434 -18.96 0.41 5.72
N ILE A 435 -19.43 1.43 6.45
CA ILE A 435 -20.37 1.28 7.56
C ILE A 435 -21.67 0.68 7.00
N ILE A 436 -22.15 -0.36 7.66
CA ILE A 436 -23.43 -0.97 7.32
C ILE A 436 -24.51 -0.27 8.16
N ILE A 437 -25.47 0.40 7.49
CA ILE A 437 -26.51 1.20 8.14
C ILE A 437 -27.80 0.40 8.19
N ARG A 438 -28.00 -0.34 9.28
CA ARG A 438 -29.18 -1.18 9.47
C ARG A 438 -30.24 -0.50 10.31
N GLY A 439 -31.28 0.02 9.66
CA GLY A 439 -32.40 0.68 10.35
C GLY A 439 -31.95 1.87 11.19
N GLY A 440 -30.94 2.61 10.75
CA GLY A 440 -30.35 3.76 11.46
C GLY A 440 -29.26 3.39 12.47
N HIS A 441 -28.94 2.10 12.63
CA HIS A 441 -27.85 1.64 13.49
C HIS A 441 -26.57 1.43 12.66
N ASN A 442 -25.47 2.07 13.05
CA ASN A 442 -24.17 1.96 12.38
C ASN A 442 -23.42 0.72 12.87
N ILE A 443 -23.11 -0.20 11.94
CA ILE A 443 -22.34 -1.41 12.21
C ILE A 443 -20.98 -1.28 11.52
N TYR A 444 -19.91 -1.50 12.29
CA TYR A 444 -18.54 -1.36 11.82
C TYR A 444 -17.98 -2.72 11.40
N PRO A 445 -17.81 -3.01 10.09
CA PRO A 445 -17.36 -4.31 9.59
C PRO A 445 -16.08 -4.84 10.21
N ALA A 446 -15.08 -3.99 10.41
CA ALA A 446 -13.79 -4.40 10.92
C ALA A 446 -13.86 -5.07 12.31
N ARG A 447 -14.80 -4.67 13.19
CA ARG A 447 -15.01 -5.31 14.49
C ARG A 447 -15.54 -6.73 14.32
N LEU A 448 -16.54 -6.89 13.46
CA LEU A 448 -17.14 -8.18 13.16
C LEU A 448 -16.12 -9.13 12.54
N GLU A 449 -15.36 -8.66 11.55
CA GLU A 449 -14.29 -9.40 10.87
C GLU A 449 -13.20 -9.85 11.85
N ALA A 450 -12.73 -8.94 12.70
CA ALA A 450 -11.74 -9.26 13.72
C ALA A 450 -12.21 -10.30 14.74
N LEU A 451 -13.49 -10.29 15.09
CA LEU A 451 -14.06 -11.31 15.98
C LEU A 451 -14.27 -12.64 15.27
N ALA A 452 -14.77 -12.62 14.02
CA ALA A 452 -14.99 -13.83 13.24
C ALA A 452 -13.69 -14.61 12.98
N THR A 453 -12.59 -13.93 12.68
CA THR A 453 -11.27 -14.55 12.47
C THR A 453 -10.66 -15.17 13.74
N ARG A 454 -11.25 -14.95 14.92
CA ARG A 454 -10.90 -15.66 16.16
C ARG A 454 -11.45 -17.09 16.23
N HIS A 455 -12.40 -17.43 15.40
CA HIS A 455 -12.92 -18.79 15.33
C HIS A 455 -11.88 -19.71 14.67
N ASN A 456 -11.59 -20.87 15.31
CA ASN A 456 -10.51 -21.78 14.88
C ASN A 456 -10.64 -22.24 13.42
N ALA A 457 -11.85 -22.40 12.92
CA ALA A 457 -12.09 -22.83 11.54
C ALA A 457 -12.07 -21.67 10.51
N VAL A 458 -12.10 -20.41 10.93
CA VAL A 458 -12.14 -19.25 10.04
C VAL A 458 -10.72 -18.82 9.70
N GLU A 459 -10.40 -18.77 8.41
CA GLU A 459 -9.13 -18.24 7.91
C GLU A 459 -9.25 -16.75 7.54
N LYS A 460 -10.27 -16.42 6.73
CA LYS A 460 -10.54 -15.05 6.30
C LYS A 460 -12.01 -14.72 6.50
N ALA A 461 -12.29 -13.47 6.84
CA ALA A 461 -13.65 -12.97 7.01
C ALA A 461 -13.75 -11.54 6.46
N ALA A 462 -14.91 -11.22 5.85
CA ALA A 462 -15.23 -9.89 5.38
C ALA A 462 -16.72 -9.60 5.54
N ALA A 463 -17.07 -8.53 6.24
CA ALA A 463 -18.45 -8.11 6.42
C ALA A 463 -18.81 -6.99 5.42
N PHE A 464 -20.00 -7.09 4.83
CA PHE A 464 -20.48 -6.14 3.84
C PHE A 464 -22.01 -6.00 3.93
N ALA A 465 -22.52 -4.92 3.33
CA ALA A 465 -23.95 -4.64 3.29
C ALA A 465 -24.65 -5.46 2.18
N VAL A 466 -25.82 -5.98 2.49
CA VAL A 466 -26.79 -6.48 1.51
C VAL A 466 -28.05 -5.64 1.64
N ALA A 467 -28.60 -5.19 0.51
CA ALA A 467 -29.78 -4.34 0.49
C ALA A 467 -31.01 -5.04 1.13
N ASP A 468 -31.76 -4.30 1.93
CA ASP A 468 -33.00 -4.74 2.59
C ASP A 468 -34.10 -3.69 2.44
N PRO A 469 -35.30 -4.04 1.89
CA PRO A 469 -36.36 -3.07 1.65
C PRO A 469 -36.88 -2.36 2.91
N ARG A 470 -36.73 -2.98 4.09
CA ARG A 470 -37.27 -2.46 5.37
C ARG A 470 -36.21 -1.76 6.20
N LEU A 471 -35.00 -2.27 6.23
CA LEU A 471 -33.92 -1.78 7.11
C LEU A 471 -32.88 -0.95 6.37
N GLY A 472 -33.02 -0.80 5.04
CA GLY A 472 -32.00 -0.24 4.16
C GLY A 472 -30.92 -1.26 3.86
N GLU A 473 -30.19 -1.71 4.87
CA GLU A 473 -29.11 -2.68 4.76
C GLU A 473 -29.20 -3.77 5.83
N ARG A 474 -28.63 -4.94 5.51
CA ARG A 474 -28.34 -6.02 6.45
C ARG A 474 -26.89 -6.46 6.35
N VAL A 475 -26.42 -7.11 7.40
CA VAL A 475 -25.04 -7.59 7.49
C VAL A 475 -24.92 -8.97 6.86
N CYS A 476 -24.03 -9.08 5.86
CA CYS A 476 -23.55 -10.35 5.35
C CYS A 476 -22.08 -10.52 5.75
N LEU A 477 -21.73 -11.69 6.30
CA LEU A 477 -20.36 -12.05 6.64
C LEU A 477 -19.86 -13.13 5.67
N ALA A 478 -18.98 -12.76 4.74
CA ALA A 478 -18.26 -13.71 3.91
C ALA A 478 -17.15 -14.40 4.76
N VAL A 479 -17.01 -15.71 4.60
CA VAL A 479 -16.08 -16.52 5.37
C VAL A 479 -15.37 -17.52 4.45
N VAL A 480 -14.03 -17.55 4.54
CA VAL A 480 -13.18 -18.63 4.02
C VAL A 480 -12.71 -19.46 5.21
N THR A 481 -12.91 -20.75 5.16
CA THR A 481 -12.48 -21.67 6.22
C THR A 481 -11.05 -22.15 5.99
N ARG A 482 -10.39 -22.56 7.07
CA ARG A 482 -9.08 -23.21 6.99
C ARG A 482 -9.19 -24.54 6.26
N GLU A 483 -8.10 -24.96 5.63
CA GLU A 483 -8.01 -26.23 4.91
C GLU A 483 -8.51 -27.40 5.77
N ASN A 484 -9.36 -28.24 5.18
CA ASN A 484 -10.00 -29.40 5.82
C ASN A 484 -10.91 -29.08 7.03
N MET A 485 -11.35 -27.82 7.18
CA MET A 485 -12.30 -27.43 8.20
C MET A 485 -13.63 -27.00 7.58
N ALA A 486 -14.72 -27.35 8.24
CA ALA A 486 -16.05 -26.83 7.98
C ALA A 486 -16.57 -26.11 9.22
N VAL A 487 -17.42 -25.12 9.03
CA VAL A 487 -18.05 -24.41 10.13
C VAL A 487 -19.53 -24.18 9.82
N GLU A 488 -20.38 -24.61 10.76
CA GLU A 488 -21.80 -24.31 10.69
C GLU A 488 -22.03 -22.81 10.95
N PRO A 489 -22.89 -22.14 10.16
CA PRO A 489 -23.17 -20.72 10.33
C PRO A 489 -23.56 -20.32 11.75
N GLU A 490 -24.36 -21.14 12.44
CA GLU A 490 -24.77 -20.90 13.81
C GLU A 490 -23.61 -20.99 14.81
N ALA A 491 -22.56 -21.77 14.50
CA ALA A 491 -21.35 -21.83 15.33
C ALA A 491 -20.59 -20.50 15.28
N ILE A 492 -20.56 -19.84 14.12
CA ILE A 492 -19.98 -18.50 13.97
C ILE A 492 -20.77 -17.51 14.84
N LEU A 493 -22.12 -17.52 14.78
CA LEU A 493 -22.93 -16.61 15.60
C LEU A 493 -22.71 -16.82 17.10
N ARG A 494 -22.64 -18.08 17.57
CA ARG A 494 -22.33 -18.39 18.97
C ARG A 494 -20.93 -17.90 19.38
N HIS A 495 -19.97 -18.06 18.48
CA HIS A 495 -18.62 -17.56 18.72
C HIS A 495 -18.58 -16.04 18.84
N LEU A 496 -19.26 -15.32 17.94
CA LEU A 496 -19.35 -13.86 17.97
C LEU A 496 -20.02 -13.35 19.24
N ASP A 497 -21.08 -14.02 19.72
CA ASP A 497 -21.74 -13.71 20.99
C ASP A 497 -20.79 -13.93 22.18
N ALA A 498 -20.15 -15.09 22.24
CA ALA A 498 -19.17 -15.41 23.29
C ALA A 498 -17.96 -14.45 23.27
N ALA A 499 -17.60 -13.93 22.10
CA ALA A 499 -16.55 -12.92 21.94
C ALA A 499 -17.02 -11.48 22.26
N GLY A 500 -18.27 -11.28 22.69
CA GLY A 500 -18.81 -9.99 23.13
C GLY A 500 -19.28 -9.08 21.99
N LEU A 501 -19.67 -9.64 20.85
CA LEU A 501 -20.33 -8.85 19.81
C LEU A 501 -21.76 -8.53 20.24
N SER A 502 -22.16 -7.27 20.07
CA SER A 502 -23.53 -6.84 20.33
C SER A 502 -24.53 -7.63 19.46
N LYS A 503 -25.66 -8.05 20.05
CA LYS A 503 -26.76 -8.66 19.28
C LYS A 503 -27.26 -7.78 18.14
N TYR A 504 -27.06 -6.48 18.25
CA TYR A 504 -27.43 -5.49 17.21
C TYR A 504 -26.40 -5.41 16.08
N ASP A 505 -25.23 -6.05 16.21
CA ASP A 505 -24.18 -6.07 15.19
C ASP A 505 -24.06 -7.45 14.54
N MET A 506 -24.87 -8.43 14.99
CA MET A 506 -24.84 -9.80 14.47
C MET A 506 -25.20 -9.84 12.98
N PRO A 507 -24.49 -10.66 12.20
CA PRO A 507 -24.83 -10.87 10.79
C PRO A 507 -26.18 -11.59 10.66
N GLU A 508 -26.93 -11.22 9.62
CA GLU A 508 -28.13 -11.92 9.18
C GLU A 508 -27.86 -12.93 8.06
N PHE A 509 -26.69 -12.83 7.45
CA PHE A 509 -26.26 -13.74 6.41
C PHE A 509 -24.82 -14.18 6.61
N ILE A 510 -24.53 -15.45 6.32
CA ILE A 510 -23.18 -15.98 6.17
C ILE A 510 -22.98 -16.38 4.72
N LEU A 511 -21.89 -15.97 4.10
CA LEU A 511 -21.48 -16.33 2.76
C LEU A 511 -20.22 -17.19 2.80
N PRO A 512 -20.33 -18.53 2.76
CA PRO A 512 -19.15 -19.38 2.63
C PRO A 512 -18.52 -19.20 1.26
N LEU A 513 -17.21 -19.03 1.20
CA LEU A 513 -16.44 -18.90 -0.04
C LEU A 513 -15.23 -19.84 -0.02
N GLU A 514 -14.85 -20.35 -1.18
CA GLU A 514 -13.58 -21.07 -1.35
C GLU A 514 -12.39 -20.11 -1.31
N GLU A 515 -12.53 -18.96 -1.97
CA GLU A 515 -11.51 -17.90 -1.99
C GLU A 515 -12.14 -16.53 -1.79
N MET A 516 -11.42 -15.67 -1.06
CA MET A 516 -11.81 -14.27 -0.87
C MET A 516 -11.35 -13.44 -2.08
N PRO A 517 -12.21 -12.60 -2.69
CA PRO A 517 -11.79 -11.70 -3.75
C PRO A 517 -10.81 -10.65 -3.20
N LEU A 518 -9.58 -10.67 -3.71
CA LEU A 518 -8.49 -9.81 -3.25
C LEU A 518 -7.95 -8.93 -4.39
N THR A 519 -7.50 -7.73 -4.05
CA THR A 519 -6.69 -6.90 -4.95
C THR A 519 -5.31 -7.53 -5.14
N ALA A 520 -4.55 -7.08 -6.15
CA ALA A 520 -3.15 -7.48 -6.35
C ALA A 520 -2.27 -7.25 -5.11
N SER A 521 -2.66 -6.32 -4.24
CA SER A 521 -1.99 -6.04 -2.95
C SER A 521 -2.51 -6.86 -1.77
N GLY A 522 -3.42 -7.84 -2.00
CA GLY A 522 -3.95 -8.73 -0.97
C GLY A 522 -5.07 -8.15 -0.09
N LYS A 523 -5.70 -7.04 -0.50
CA LYS A 523 -6.85 -6.45 0.22
C LYS A 523 -8.17 -7.02 -0.29
N VAL A 524 -9.13 -7.26 0.60
CA VAL A 524 -10.47 -7.71 0.24
C VAL A 524 -11.21 -6.67 -0.60
N ILE A 525 -11.78 -7.10 -1.72
CA ILE A 525 -12.58 -6.26 -2.61
C ILE A 525 -14.06 -6.43 -2.22
N LYS A 526 -14.53 -5.63 -1.22
CA LYS A 526 -15.91 -5.74 -0.71
C LYS A 526 -16.97 -5.49 -1.79
N ARG A 527 -16.72 -4.59 -2.75
CA ARG A 527 -17.63 -4.36 -3.89
C ARG A 527 -17.85 -5.61 -4.75
N GLU A 528 -16.86 -6.48 -4.84
CA GLU A 528 -17.00 -7.74 -5.58
C GLU A 528 -17.82 -8.74 -4.78
N LEU A 529 -17.71 -8.77 -3.45
CA LEU A 529 -18.61 -9.57 -2.60
C LEU A 529 -20.07 -9.15 -2.76
N VAL A 530 -20.34 -7.84 -2.81
CA VAL A 530 -21.69 -7.32 -3.10
C VAL A 530 -22.18 -7.79 -4.47
N ARG A 531 -21.36 -7.66 -5.51
CA ARG A 531 -21.70 -8.10 -6.88
C ARG A 531 -21.94 -9.61 -6.96
N LEU A 532 -21.14 -10.44 -6.29
CA LEU A 532 -21.35 -11.89 -6.27
C LEU A 532 -22.77 -12.25 -5.82
N VAL A 533 -23.29 -11.52 -4.83
CA VAL A 533 -24.64 -11.71 -4.30
C VAL A 533 -25.71 -11.09 -5.22
N GLU A 534 -25.51 -9.86 -5.68
CA GLU A 534 -26.47 -9.15 -6.53
C GLU A 534 -26.65 -9.83 -7.90
N ASP A 535 -25.56 -10.34 -8.48
CA ASP A 535 -25.58 -11.07 -9.77
C ASP A 535 -26.08 -12.52 -9.62
N GLY A 536 -26.38 -12.99 -8.39
CA GLY A 536 -26.79 -14.36 -8.12
C GLY A 536 -25.73 -15.42 -8.42
N ARG A 537 -24.45 -15.04 -8.37
CA ARG A 537 -23.30 -15.97 -8.51
C ARG A 537 -23.01 -16.72 -7.22
N GLU A 538 -23.34 -16.10 -6.10
CA GLU A 538 -23.20 -16.66 -4.76
C GLU A 538 -24.47 -16.40 -3.94
N TRP A 539 -24.81 -17.33 -3.05
CA TRP A 539 -26.04 -17.30 -2.27
C TRP A 539 -25.74 -17.25 -0.77
N PRO A 540 -25.94 -16.11 -0.12
CA PRO A 540 -25.76 -16.00 1.32
C PRO A 540 -26.75 -16.86 2.09
N LEU A 541 -26.27 -17.62 3.04
CA LEU A 541 -27.10 -18.44 3.93
C LEU A 541 -27.75 -17.53 4.98
N PRO A 542 -29.09 -17.46 5.05
CA PRO A 542 -29.75 -16.68 6.08
C PRO A 542 -29.54 -17.31 7.44
N VAL A 543 -29.14 -16.50 8.41
CA VAL A 543 -28.89 -16.92 9.79
C VAL A 543 -29.66 -16.04 10.75
N ARG A 544 -29.98 -16.58 11.91
CA ARG A 544 -30.66 -15.84 12.98
C ARG A 544 -30.00 -16.10 14.32
N PHE A 545 -29.40 -15.07 14.88
CA PHE A 545 -28.92 -15.16 16.24
C PHE A 545 -30.11 -15.34 17.23
N ARG A 546 -30.03 -16.37 18.05
CA ARG A 546 -30.95 -16.60 19.17
C ARG A 546 -30.12 -16.62 20.43
N PRO A 547 -30.27 -15.61 21.32
CA PRO A 547 -29.56 -15.64 22.60
C PRO A 547 -29.91 -16.93 23.35
N PRO A 548 -28.96 -17.52 24.10
CA PRO A 548 -29.26 -18.64 24.94
C PRO A 548 -30.37 -18.27 25.94
N ALA A 549 -31.28 -19.20 26.20
CA ALA A 549 -32.33 -18.99 27.18
C ALA A 549 -31.67 -18.60 28.51
N ARG A 550 -32.07 -17.48 29.09
CA ARG A 550 -31.60 -17.13 30.45
C ARG A 550 -32.17 -18.20 31.37
N GLY A 551 -31.30 -19.08 31.85
CA GLY A 551 -31.60 -20.02 32.91
C GLY A 551 -31.85 -19.31 34.26
#